data_5eb2c66975a3c53495f60600bbf0db32
#
_entry.id   5eb2c66975a3c53495f60600bbf0db32
#
_cell.length_a   1.000
_cell.length_b   1.000
_cell.length_c   1.000
_cell.angle_alpha   90.00
_cell.angle_beta   90.00
_cell.angle_gamma   90.00
#
_symmetry.space_group_name_H-M   'P 1'
#
loop_
_entity.id
_entity.type
_entity.pdbx_description
1 polymer ?
#
loop_
_entity_poly.entity_id
_entity_poly.type
_entity_poly.pdbx_seq_one_letter_code
_entity_poly.pdbx_strand_id
1 'polypeptide(L)'
;EAIEYAKTLVDSTDKIVVGGIAATMLPEQIYEETGIQPVCGLLNEPGKLGLPGDECIDQITPDYSMLEDIDYVYPFNNAYFLSATKGCGNKCGFCAVQTLEPKFIPYIDIKDRIKAIDERFGPKKDLILMDNNVLRSPRFNDIIDDIIAAGFGKGATYKNPRTGKIVQRYVDFNQGLDALFLTEEKAKRLGEIALRPARVAFDHIEDRDIYERALRLCAKNGITELSNYVLYNSEDFGG
;
A
#
# COMPACT_ATOMS: atom_id res chain seq x y z
N GLU A 1 11.15 19.21 -5.19
CA GLU A 1 12.00 18.78 -4.04
C GLU A 1 12.87 17.56 -4.41
N ALA A 2 12.30 16.41 -4.86
CA ALA A 2 13.12 15.23 -5.19
C ALA A 2 14.15 15.50 -6.31
N ILE A 3 13.77 16.23 -7.35
CA ILE A 3 14.67 16.62 -8.44
C ILE A 3 15.78 17.53 -7.93
N GLU A 4 15.46 18.54 -7.11
CA GLU A 4 16.44 19.43 -6.51
C GLU A 4 17.42 18.67 -5.61
N TYR A 5 16.91 17.74 -4.82
CA TYR A 5 17.77 16.87 -4.00
C TYR A 5 18.69 16.00 -4.86
N ALA A 6 18.15 15.37 -5.92
CA ALA A 6 18.97 14.58 -6.86
C ALA A 6 20.10 15.41 -7.47
N LYS A 7 19.85 16.67 -7.88
CA LYS A 7 20.87 17.60 -8.40
C LYS A 7 22.00 17.82 -7.40
N THR A 8 21.71 17.91 -6.10
CA THR A 8 22.74 18.13 -5.07
C THR A 8 23.64 16.90 -4.88
N LEU A 9 23.19 15.72 -5.27
CA LEU A 9 23.94 14.47 -5.13
C LEU A 9 24.80 14.14 -6.35
N VAL A 10 24.51 14.71 -7.54
CA VAL A 10 25.20 14.38 -8.80
C VAL A 10 26.73 14.52 -8.69
N ASP A 11 27.18 15.56 -7.99
CA ASP A 11 28.61 15.82 -7.80
C ASP A 11 29.26 15.03 -6.65
N SER A 12 28.45 14.31 -5.85
CA SER A 12 28.90 13.65 -4.62
C SER A 12 29.07 12.12 -4.74
N THR A 13 28.49 11.49 -5.76
CA THR A 13 28.55 10.04 -5.96
C THR A 13 28.32 9.62 -7.42
N ASP A 14 29.08 8.60 -7.87
CA ASP A 14 28.97 8.05 -9.23
C ASP A 14 27.79 7.08 -9.40
N LYS A 15 27.03 6.82 -8.35
CA LYS A 15 25.96 5.80 -8.33
C LYS A 15 24.66 6.32 -7.76
N ILE A 16 24.03 7.22 -8.51
CA ILE A 16 22.66 7.67 -8.19
C ILE A 16 21.67 6.90 -9.04
N VAL A 17 20.68 6.32 -8.39
CA VAL A 17 19.51 5.72 -9.03
C VAL A 17 18.28 6.53 -8.66
N VAL A 18 17.59 7.06 -9.66
CA VAL A 18 16.33 7.79 -9.49
C VAL A 18 15.20 6.89 -9.97
N GLY A 19 14.23 6.63 -9.10
CA GLY A 19 13.10 5.75 -9.38
C GLY A 19 11.81 6.20 -8.69
N GLY A 20 10.80 5.35 -8.74
CA GLY A 20 9.50 5.58 -8.11
C GLY A 20 8.47 6.25 -9.04
N ILE A 21 7.41 6.81 -8.43
CA ILE A 21 6.24 7.32 -9.17
C ILE A 21 6.65 8.47 -10.10
N ALA A 22 7.31 9.48 -9.58
CA ALA A 22 7.74 10.64 -10.37
C ALA A 22 8.66 10.24 -11.53
N ALA A 23 9.62 9.36 -11.28
CA ALA A 23 10.54 8.83 -12.29
C ALA A 23 9.83 8.08 -13.42
N THR A 24 8.75 7.39 -13.08
CA THR A 24 7.96 6.63 -14.06
C THR A 24 7.02 7.53 -14.88
N MET A 25 6.46 8.57 -14.25
CA MET A 25 5.48 9.44 -14.89
C MET A 25 6.12 10.60 -15.67
N LEU A 26 7.31 11.05 -15.26
CA LEU A 26 8.00 12.22 -15.81
C LEU A 26 9.48 11.90 -16.14
N PRO A 27 9.77 10.80 -16.86
CA PRO A 27 11.15 10.35 -17.07
C PRO A 27 11.99 11.34 -17.87
N GLU A 28 11.39 11.94 -18.90
CA GLU A 28 12.07 12.93 -19.75
C GLU A 28 12.45 14.17 -18.96
N GLN A 29 11.51 14.71 -18.18
CA GLN A 29 11.75 15.88 -17.34
C GLN A 29 12.89 15.62 -16.34
N ILE A 30 12.89 14.45 -15.68
CA ILE A 30 13.95 14.11 -14.74
C ILE A 30 15.30 14.05 -15.44
N TYR A 31 15.36 13.41 -16.62
CA TYR A 31 16.59 13.34 -17.40
C TYR A 31 17.08 14.72 -17.84
N GLU A 32 16.20 15.56 -18.37
CA GLU A 32 16.53 16.93 -18.81
C GLU A 32 17.07 17.80 -17.67
N GLU A 33 16.48 17.67 -16.47
CA GLU A 33 16.86 18.48 -15.32
C GLU A 33 18.07 17.97 -14.54
N THR A 34 18.32 16.66 -14.55
CA THR A 34 19.38 16.06 -13.70
C THR A 34 20.50 15.39 -14.48
N GLY A 35 20.31 15.08 -15.77
CA GLY A 35 21.21 14.22 -16.54
C GLY A 35 21.19 12.75 -16.15
N ILE A 36 20.35 12.35 -15.18
CA ILE A 36 20.26 10.98 -14.69
C ILE A 36 19.14 10.24 -15.44
N GLN A 37 19.45 9.11 -16.07
CA GLN A 37 18.44 8.23 -16.66
C GLN A 37 17.63 7.57 -15.56
N PRO A 38 16.31 7.86 -15.42
CA PRO A 38 15.50 7.27 -14.36
C PRO A 38 15.16 5.80 -14.63
N VAL A 39 14.98 5.04 -13.56
CA VAL A 39 14.45 3.68 -13.59
C VAL A 39 12.94 3.75 -13.47
N CYS A 40 12.23 3.42 -14.57
CA CYS A 40 10.77 3.49 -14.64
C CYS A 40 10.11 2.17 -14.21
N GLY A 41 8.89 2.28 -13.66
CA GLY A 41 8.07 1.15 -13.23
C GLY A 41 8.54 0.51 -11.92
N LEU A 42 8.03 -0.69 -11.68
CA LEU A 42 8.35 -1.44 -10.46
C LEU A 42 9.71 -2.15 -10.58
N LEU A 43 10.37 -2.34 -9.44
CA LEU A 43 11.58 -3.17 -9.31
C LEU A 43 11.20 -4.66 -9.13
N ASN A 44 10.43 -5.18 -10.07
CA ASN A 44 9.81 -6.51 -10.04
C ASN A 44 10.53 -7.56 -10.90
N GLU A 45 11.69 -7.20 -11.44
CA GLU A 45 12.55 -8.07 -12.24
C GLU A 45 14.01 -7.91 -11.82
N PRO A 46 14.82 -8.99 -11.80
CA PRO A 46 16.24 -8.89 -11.53
C PRO A 46 16.97 -8.05 -12.60
N GLY A 47 18.03 -7.36 -12.19
CA GLY A 47 18.89 -6.60 -13.10
C GLY A 47 18.38 -5.20 -13.47
N LYS A 48 17.25 -4.78 -12.96
CA LYS A 48 16.65 -3.47 -13.29
C LYS A 48 17.49 -2.27 -12.83
N LEU A 49 18.23 -2.43 -11.74
CA LEU A 49 19.12 -1.39 -11.20
C LEU A 49 20.54 -1.48 -11.79
N GLY A 50 20.88 -2.57 -12.49
CA GLY A 50 22.22 -2.83 -12.99
C GLY A 50 23.28 -2.97 -11.89
N LEU A 51 22.88 -3.28 -10.66
CA LEU A 51 23.76 -3.45 -9.52
C LEU A 51 24.11 -4.93 -9.30
N PRO A 52 25.30 -5.27 -8.78
CA PRO A 52 25.61 -6.62 -8.35
C PRO A 52 24.65 -7.09 -7.28
N GLY A 53 24.06 -8.31 -7.45
CA GLY A 53 23.07 -8.84 -6.52
C GLY A 53 21.69 -8.17 -6.62
N ASP A 54 21.42 -7.43 -7.69
CA ASP A 54 20.12 -6.84 -7.98
C ASP A 54 19.07 -7.96 -8.17
N GLU A 55 18.23 -8.11 -7.17
CA GLU A 55 17.18 -9.11 -7.10
C GLU A 55 15.80 -8.47 -7.34
N CYS A 56 14.77 -9.30 -7.49
CA CYS A 56 13.40 -8.83 -7.53
C CYS A 56 12.99 -8.28 -6.15
N ILE A 57 12.92 -6.95 -6.02
CA ILE A 57 12.58 -6.26 -4.75
C ILE A 57 11.26 -6.73 -4.16
N ASP A 58 10.30 -7.07 -5.02
CA ASP A 58 9.01 -7.60 -4.57
C ASP A 58 9.11 -8.94 -3.82
N GLN A 59 10.25 -9.63 -3.91
CA GLN A 59 10.47 -10.92 -3.26
C GLN A 59 11.34 -10.85 -2.01
N ILE A 60 12.04 -9.73 -1.79
CA ILE A 60 12.89 -9.58 -0.61
C ILE A 60 12.10 -9.06 0.59
N THR A 61 12.57 -9.40 1.78
CA THR A 61 12.01 -8.89 3.04
C THR A 61 12.31 -7.39 3.17
N PRO A 62 11.31 -6.53 3.40
CA PRO A 62 11.53 -5.11 3.63
C PRO A 62 12.51 -4.86 4.77
N ASP A 63 13.40 -3.90 4.61
CA ASP A 63 14.37 -3.54 5.63
C ASP A 63 13.80 -2.50 6.60
N TYR A 64 13.50 -2.95 7.80
CA TYR A 64 12.96 -2.08 8.85
C TYR A 64 14.05 -1.38 9.66
N SER A 65 15.32 -1.73 9.51
CA SER A 65 16.42 -1.07 10.24
C SER A 65 16.61 0.39 9.80
N MET A 66 16.27 0.72 8.57
CA MET A 66 16.32 2.09 8.07
C MET A 66 15.52 3.10 8.90
N LEU A 67 14.53 2.64 9.65
CA LEU A 67 13.75 3.50 10.56
C LEU A 67 14.51 3.86 11.84
N GLU A 68 15.58 3.15 12.17
CA GLU A 68 16.39 3.37 13.37
C GLU A 68 17.37 4.53 13.17
N ASP A 69 17.73 4.84 11.94
CA ASP A 69 18.69 5.87 11.55
C ASP A 69 18.04 7.26 11.33
N ILE A 70 16.72 7.37 11.56
CA ILE A 70 15.95 8.59 11.29
C ILE A 70 15.45 9.19 12.61
N ASP A 71 15.75 10.48 12.85
CA ASP A 71 15.27 11.21 14.03
C ASP A 71 13.75 11.40 14.08
N TYR A 72 13.05 11.21 12.93
CA TYR A 72 11.62 11.34 12.85
C TYR A 72 10.91 10.02 13.18
N VAL A 73 10.01 10.06 14.15
CA VAL A 73 9.18 8.91 14.51
C VAL A 73 7.95 8.84 13.61
N TYR A 74 7.95 7.93 12.66
CA TYR A 74 6.79 7.70 11.81
C TYR A 74 5.60 7.15 12.60
N PRO A 75 4.37 7.61 12.32
CA PRO A 75 3.16 7.13 13.01
C PRO A 75 2.99 5.60 12.94
N PHE A 76 3.42 4.99 11.83
CA PHE A 76 3.34 3.54 11.58
C PHE A 76 4.69 2.82 11.72
N ASN A 77 5.62 3.35 12.53
CA ASN A 77 6.94 2.75 12.71
C ASN A 77 6.93 1.31 13.26
N ASN A 78 5.80 0.84 13.76
CA ASN A 78 5.60 -0.51 14.29
C ASN A 78 4.49 -1.25 13.51
N ALA A 79 4.57 -1.24 12.19
CA ALA A 79 3.63 -1.92 11.30
C ALA A 79 4.35 -2.76 10.24
N TYR A 80 3.69 -3.83 9.77
CA TYR A 80 4.06 -4.49 8.53
C TYR A 80 3.57 -3.65 7.35
N PHE A 81 4.40 -3.47 6.33
CA PHE A 81 4.03 -2.84 5.07
C PHE A 81 4.09 -3.88 3.96
N LEU A 82 2.93 -4.35 3.52
CA LEU A 82 2.80 -5.44 2.58
C LEU A 82 1.72 -5.15 1.53
N SER A 83 1.62 -6.03 0.54
CA SER A 83 0.52 -6.05 -0.43
C SER A 83 0.02 -7.48 -0.57
N ALA A 84 -1.29 -7.67 -0.49
CA ALA A 84 -1.96 -8.95 -0.77
C ALA A 84 -2.41 -9.05 -2.24
N THR A 85 -2.43 -7.91 -2.96
CA THR A 85 -2.68 -7.80 -4.40
C THR A 85 -1.75 -6.75 -5.01
N LYS A 86 -1.64 -6.69 -6.35
CA LYS A 86 -0.98 -5.58 -7.05
C LYS A 86 -1.79 -5.15 -8.26
N GLY A 87 -1.60 -3.89 -8.65
CA GLY A 87 -2.31 -3.28 -9.75
C GLY A 87 -3.76 -2.96 -9.44
N CYS A 88 -4.42 -2.36 -10.42
CA CYS A 88 -5.84 -2.03 -10.38
C CYS A 88 -6.44 -2.22 -11.76
N GLY A 89 -7.61 -2.81 -11.84
CA GLY A 89 -8.28 -2.99 -13.13
C GLY A 89 -9.10 -1.78 -13.58
N ASN A 90 -9.18 -0.70 -12.77
CA ASN A 90 -9.84 0.54 -13.14
C ASN A 90 -8.93 1.37 -14.06
N LYS A 91 -9.53 2.28 -14.85
CA LYS A 91 -8.83 3.17 -15.78
C LYS A 91 -9.10 4.64 -15.47
N CYS A 92 -8.86 5.05 -14.22
CA CYS A 92 -9.06 6.42 -13.79
C CYS A 92 -7.99 7.34 -14.41
N GLY A 93 -8.42 8.43 -15.08
CA GLY A 93 -7.52 9.33 -15.82
C GLY A 93 -6.47 10.02 -14.95
N PHE A 94 -6.78 10.22 -13.66
CA PHE A 94 -5.89 10.85 -12.68
C PHE A 94 -4.89 9.89 -12.03
N CYS A 95 -5.02 8.57 -12.26
CA CYS A 95 -4.31 7.56 -11.46
C CYS A 95 -3.10 6.99 -12.20
N ALA A 96 -1.93 7.06 -11.55
CA ALA A 96 -0.67 6.52 -12.06
C ALA A 96 -0.56 4.98 -11.98
N VAL A 97 -1.46 4.30 -11.28
CA VAL A 97 -1.36 2.85 -11.02
C VAL A 97 -1.30 2.04 -12.31
N GLN A 98 -2.03 2.43 -13.35
CA GLN A 98 -2.00 1.71 -14.63
C GLN A 98 -0.62 1.72 -15.31
N THR A 99 0.13 2.82 -15.13
CA THR A 99 1.49 2.94 -15.66
C THR A 99 2.50 2.22 -14.77
N LEU A 100 2.32 2.31 -13.45
CA LEU A 100 3.23 1.71 -12.46
C LEU A 100 3.04 0.20 -12.33
N GLU A 101 1.79 -0.25 -12.25
CA GLU A 101 1.37 -1.63 -12.01
C GLU A 101 0.37 -2.07 -13.08
N PRO A 102 0.76 -2.20 -14.35
CA PRO A 102 -0.16 -2.44 -15.47
C PRO A 102 -0.85 -3.81 -15.40
N LYS A 103 -0.31 -4.73 -14.62
CA LYS A 103 -0.84 -6.08 -14.47
C LYS A 103 -1.49 -6.25 -13.10
N PHE A 104 -2.77 -6.65 -13.09
CA PHE A 104 -3.46 -7.01 -11.86
C PHE A 104 -3.01 -8.40 -11.39
N ILE A 105 -2.46 -8.48 -10.18
CA ILE A 105 -2.11 -9.72 -9.47
C ILE A 105 -3.15 -9.90 -8.35
N PRO A 106 -4.06 -10.90 -8.47
CA PRO A 106 -5.23 -10.99 -7.60
C PRO A 106 -4.93 -11.52 -6.20
N TYR A 107 -3.77 -12.12 -5.98
CA TYR A 107 -3.40 -12.70 -4.70
C TYR A 107 -1.89 -12.82 -4.54
N ILE A 108 -1.41 -12.40 -3.37
CA ILE A 108 -0.04 -12.59 -2.88
C ILE A 108 -0.15 -13.10 -1.46
N ASP A 109 0.51 -14.20 -1.14
CA ASP A 109 0.56 -14.73 0.23
C ASP A 109 1.39 -13.79 1.12
N ILE A 110 0.76 -13.24 2.15
CA ILE A 110 1.39 -12.31 3.10
C ILE A 110 1.99 -13.02 4.31
N LYS A 111 1.63 -14.30 4.58
CA LYS A 111 2.02 -15.02 5.80
C LYS A 111 3.52 -15.30 5.84
N ASP A 112 4.08 -15.78 4.72
CA ASP A 112 5.51 -16.05 4.63
C ASP A 112 6.34 -14.77 4.77
N ARG A 113 5.83 -13.66 4.23
CA ARG A 113 6.47 -12.34 4.37
C ARG A 113 6.42 -11.82 5.81
N ILE A 114 5.27 -11.95 6.49
CA ILE A 114 5.14 -11.61 7.91
C ILE A 114 6.13 -12.42 8.74
N LYS A 115 6.20 -13.75 8.50
CA LYS A 115 7.14 -14.62 9.19
C LYS A 115 8.60 -14.20 8.98
N ALA A 116 9.01 -13.91 7.74
CA ALA A 116 10.37 -13.46 7.44
C ALA A 116 10.71 -12.11 8.11
N ILE A 117 9.73 -11.20 8.21
CA ILE A 117 9.90 -9.93 8.95
C ILE A 117 10.05 -10.20 10.45
N ASP A 118 9.21 -11.09 11.02
CA ASP A 118 9.27 -11.43 12.43
C ASP A 118 10.60 -12.06 12.84
N GLU A 119 11.13 -12.95 12.01
CA GLU A 119 12.42 -13.62 12.24
C GLU A 119 13.59 -12.61 12.24
N ARG A 120 13.53 -11.57 11.41
CA ARG A 120 14.63 -10.61 11.24
C ARG A 120 14.50 -9.38 12.14
N PHE A 121 13.29 -8.85 12.31
CA PHE A 121 13.03 -7.56 12.95
C PHE A 121 12.05 -7.62 14.11
N GLY A 122 11.59 -8.84 14.48
CA GLY A 122 10.56 -9.06 15.49
C GLY A 122 9.16 -8.66 15.05
N PRO A 123 8.13 -9.12 15.81
CA PRO A 123 6.74 -8.92 15.45
C PRO A 123 6.34 -7.44 15.51
N LYS A 124 5.57 -7.00 14.50
CA LYS A 124 5.01 -5.65 14.42
C LYS A 124 3.58 -5.61 14.94
N LYS A 125 3.16 -4.44 15.37
CA LYS A 125 1.83 -4.20 15.95
C LYS A 125 0.72 -4.23 14.91
N ASP A 126 0.84 -3.44 13.83
CA ASP A 126 -0.21 -3.20 12.85
C ASP A 126 0.14 -3.78 11.47
N LEU A 127 -0.86 -3.91 10.60
CA LEU A 127 -0.70 -4.37 9.23
C LEU A 127 -1.22 -3.29 8.27
N ILE A 128 -0.32 -2.68 7.53
CA ILE A 128 -0.62 -1.72 6.47
C ILE A 128 -0.53 -2.43 5.13
N LEU A 129 -1.65 -2.51 4.43
CA LEU A 129 -1.77 -3.13 3.12
C LEU A 129 -1.81 -2.04 2.04
N MET A 130 -0.83 -2.11 1.13
CA MET A 130 -0.62 -1.14 0.06
C MET A 130 -1.32 -1.56 -1.24
N ASP A 131 -2.47 -2.21 -1.11
CA ASP A 131 -3.25 -2.77 -2.20
C ASP A 131 -4.05 -1.70 -2.93
N ASN A 132 -3.82 -1.52 -4.22
CA ASN A 132 -4.52 -0.51 -5.02
C ASN A 132 -6.01 -0.81 -5.23
N ASN A 133 -6.42 -2.10 -5.26
CA ASN A 133 -7.84 -2.48 -5.32
C ASN A 133 -8.06 -3.93 -4.84
N VAL A 134 -7.95 -4.15 -3.53
CA VAL A 134 -8.12 -5.47 -2.91
C VAL A 134 -9.51 -6.04 -3.13
N LEU A 135 -10.55 -5.19 -3.14
CA LEU A 135 -11.95 -5.63 -3.32
C LEU A 135 -12.23 -6.21 -4.72
N ARG A 136 -11.39 -5.94 -5.71
CA ARG A 136 -11.50 -6.53 -7.04
C ARG A 136 -11.01 -7.97 -7.10
N SER A 137 -10.25 -8.42 -6.10
CA SER A 137 -9.71 -9.79 -6.10
C SER A 137 -10.79 -10.85 -6.03
N PRO A 138 -10.78 -11.84 -6.94
CA PRO A 138 -11.62 -13.05 -6.82
C PRO A 138 -11.17 -13.94 -5.64
N ARG A 139 -9.96 -13.72 -5.12
CA ARG A 139 -9.38 -14.39 -3.95
C ARG A 139 -9.53 -13.58 -2.66
N PHE A 140 -10.47 -12.62 -2.63
CA PHE A 140 -10.66 -11.73 -1.48
C PHE A 140 -10.89 -12.49 -0.16
N ASN A 141 -11.67 -13.55 -0.18
CA ASN A 141 -11.93 -14.37 1.01
C ASN A 141 -10.65 -15.04 1.54
N ASP A 142 -9.80 -15.53 0.64
CA ASP A 142 -8.48 -16.10 1.04
C ASP A 142 -7.58 -15.04 1.67
N ILE A 143 -7.58 -13.81 1.14
CA ILE A 143 -6.84 -12.68 1.70
C ILE A 143 -7.30 -12.39 3.14
N ILE A 144 -8.60 -12.36 3.38
CA ILE A 144 -9.15 -12.15 4.73
C ILE A 144 -8.76 -13.31 5.67
N ASP A 145 -8.81 -14.56 5.19
CA ASP A 145 -8.40 -15.73 5.97
C ASP A 145 -6.91 -15.65 6.34
N ASP A 146 -6.05 -15.22 5.44
CA ASP A 146 -4.62 -15.01 5.70
C ASP A 146 -4.37 -13.90 6.72
N ILE A 147 -5.11 -12.79 6.64
CA ILE A 147 -5.05 -11.70 7.62
C ILE A 147 -5.44 -12.20 9.02
N ILE A 148 -6.51 -12.99 9.11
CA ILE A 148 -6.96 -13.59 10.38
C ILE A 148 -5.91 -14.58 10.91
N ALA A 149 -5.38 -15.46 10.05
CA ALA A 149 -4.35 -16.43 10.41
C ALA A 149 -3.04 -15.78 10.86
N ALA A 150 -2.70 -14.59 10.31
CA ALA A 150 -1.58 -13.77 10.74
C ALA A 150 -1.82 -13.03 12.09
N GLY A 151 -2.97 -13.25 12.72
CA GLY A 151 -3.27 -12.68 14.04
C GLY A 151 -3.87 -11.29 14.01
N PHE A 152 -4.55 -10.92 12.91
CA PHE A 152 -5.23 -9.63 12.74
C PHE A 152 -6.75 -9.75 12.66
N GLY A 153 -7.32 -10.81 13.25
CA GLY A 153 -8.78 -10.95 13.40
C GLY A 153 -9.37 -9.83 14.26
N LYS A 154 -10.69 -9.70 14.24
CA LYS A 154 -11.42 -8.69 15.02
C LYS A 154 -11.06 -8.76 16.51
N GLY A 155 -10.70 -7.62 17.09
CA GLY A 155 -10.30 -7.54 18.50
C GLY A 155 -8.90 -8.06 18.79
N ALA A 156 -8.09 -8.36 17.78
CA ALA A 156 -6.71 -8.82 17.95
C ALA A 156 -5.87 -7.83 18.76
N THR A 157 -4.95 -8.36 19.58
CA THR A 157 -4.08 -7.57 20.44
C THR A 157 -2.61 -7.86 20.19
N TYR A 158 -1.77 -6.91 20.54
CA TYR A 158 -0.32 -6.98 20.49
C TYR A 158 0.26 -6.70 21.88
N LYS A 159 1.15 -7.56 22.34
CA LYS A 159 1.92 -7.33 23.56
C LYS A 159 3.25 -6.68 23.19
N ASN A 160 3.42 -5.42 23.58
CA ASN A 160 4.67 -4.70 23.33
C ASN A 160 5.84 -5.42 24.04
N PRO A 161 6.87 -5.87 23.32
CA PRO A 161 7.96 -6.64 23.92
C PRO A 161 8.82 -5.84 24.89
N ARG A 162 8.89 -4.50 24.73
CA ARG A 162 9.68 -3.63 25.62
C ARG A 162 8.95 -3.30 26.93
N THR A 163 7.64 -3.03 26.84
CA THR A 163 6.87 -2.50 27.98
C THR A 163 5.94 -3.53 28.60
N GLY A 164 5.71 -4.68 27.95
CA GLY A 164 4.71 -5.66 28.32
C GLY A 164 3.25 -5.20 28.14
N LYS A 165 3.01 -3.97 27.72
CA LYS A 165 1.67 -3.40 27.55
C LYS A 165 0.94 -4.10 26.40
N ILE A 166 -0.33 -4.45 26.67
CA ILE A 166 -1.23 -5.02 25.66
C ILE A 166 -2.01 -3.86 25.02
N VAL A 167 -1.99 -3.80 23.68
CA VAL A 167 -2.70 -2.81 22.87
C VAL A 167 -3.42 -3.49 21.70
N GLN A 168 -4.43 -2.85 21.14
CA GLN A 168 -5.11 -3.39 19.97
C GLN A 168 -4.22 -3.33 18.72
N ARG A 169 -4.37 -4.32 17.86
CA ARG A 169 -3.81 -4.36 16.50
C ARG A 169 -4.83 -3.84 15.52
N TYR A 170 -4.33 -3.31 14.41
CA TYR A 170 -5.17 -2.82 13.32
C TYR A 170 -4.68 -3.27 11.96
N VAL A 171 -5.62 -3.38 11.03
CA VAL A 171 -5.38 -3.54 9.60
C VAL A 171 -5.84 -2.28 8.90
N ASP A 172 -5.03 -1.75 8.01
CA ASP A 172 -5.36 -0.58 7.19
C ASP A 172 -5.10 -0.90 5.71
N PHE A 173 -6.14 -0.92 4.89
CA PHE A 173 -6.00 -0.92 3.43
C PHE A 173 -5.73 0.52 2.99
N ASN A 174 -4.46 0.89 3.03
CA ASN A 174 -4.00 2.27 3.01
C ASN A 174 -4.29 2.99 1.69
N GLN A 175 -4.42 2.27 0.57
CA GLN A 175 -4.76 2.88 -0.73
C GLN A 175 -6.27 3.01 -0.97
N GLY A 176 -7.08 2.53 -0.02
CA GLY A 176 -8.53 2.66 -0.04
C GLY A 176 -9.29 1.43 -0.54
N LEU A 177 -10.57 1.45 -0.26
CA LEU A 177 -11.55 0.44 -0.65
C LEU A 177 -12.45 1.02 -1.73
N ASP A 178 -12.48 0.39 -2.89
CA ASP A 178 -13.33 0.80 -4.02
C ASP A 178 -14.81 0.47 -3.71
N ALA A 179 -15.61 1.52 -3.52
CA ALA A 179 -17.03 1.40 -3.17
C ALA A 179 -17.84 0.58 -4.18
N LEU A 180 -17.44 0.59 -5.45
CA LEU A 180 -18.10 -0.16 -6.53
C LEU A 180 -18.05 -1.68 -6.27
N PHE A 181 -16.92 -2.18 -5.76
CA PHE A 181 -16.70 -3.59 -5.50
C PHE A 181 -17.07 -4.05 -4.09
N LEU A 182 -17.52 -3.14 -3.23
CA LEU A 182 -17.96 -3.48 -1.87
C LEU A 182 -19.37 -4.09 -1.90
N THR A 183 -19.43 -5.40 -1.73
CA THR A 183 -20.68 -6.18 -1.60
C THR A 183 -21.01 -6.46 -0.13
N GLU A 184 -22.23 -6.91 0.15
CA GLU A 184 -22.65 -7.34 1.50
C GLU A 184 -21.72 -8.45 2.05
N GLU A 185 -21.37 -9.43 1.21
CA GLU A 185 -20.46 -10.50 1.59
C GLU A 185 -19.08 -9.97 1.97
N LYS A 186 -18.50 -9.11 1.12
CA LYS A 186 -17.18 -8.53 1.39
C LYS A 186 -17.18 -7.63 2.62
N ALA A 187 -18.24 -6.84 2.83
CA ALA A 187 -18.37 -6.02 4.04
C ALA A 187 -18.45 -6.88 5.30
N LYS A 188 -19.16 -8.03 5.25
CA LYS A 188 -19.18 -9.00 6.34
C LYS A 188 -17.78 -9.53 6.63
N ARG A 189 -17.04 -9.96 5.61
CA ARG A 189 -15.66 -10.46 5.74
C ARG A 189 -14.72 -9.40 6.30
N LEU A 190 -14.80 -8.14 5.84
CA LEU A 190 -14.05 -7.02 6.40
C LEU A 190 -14.35 -6.80 7.90
N GLY A 191 -15.58 -7.05 8.33
CA GLY A 191 -15.96 -6.97 9.74
C GLY A 191 -15.37 -8.07 10.64
N GLU A 192 -14.72 -9.10 10.07
CA GLU A 192 -14.07 -10.19 10.79
C GLU A 192 -12.59 -9.90 11.12
N ILE A 193 -12.00 -8.87 10.54
CA ILE A 193 -10.62 -8.43 10.80
C ILE A 193 -10.59 -7.16 11.66
N ALA A 194 -9.41 -6.82 12.17
CA ALA A 194 -9.16 -5.62 12.97
C ALA A 194 -9.06 -4.34 12.10
N LEU A 195 -9.96 -4.18 11.13
CA LEU A 195 -9.94 -3.08 10.16
C LEU A 195 -10.14 -1.73 10.84
N ARG A 196 -9.16 -0.81 10.65
CA ARG A 196 -9.21 0.54 11.21
C ARG A 196 -8.13 1.45 10.63
N PRO A 197 -8.49 2.56 9.96
CA PRO A 197 -9.84 2.86 9.50
C PRO A 197 -10.21 2.05 8.24
N ALA A 198 -11.50 1.94 7.95
CA ALA A 198 -11.92 1.58 6.61
C ALA A 198 -11.90 2.86 5.74
N ARG A 199 -11.02 2.87 4.74
CA ARG A 199 -10.86 3.99 3.81
C ARG A 199 -11.70 3.74 2.58
N VAL A 200 -12.73 4.55 2.35
CA VAL A 200 -13.61 4.40 1.19
C VAL A 200 -13.36 5.54 0.22
N ALA A 201 -13.12 5.20 -1.06
CA ALA A 201 -12.90 6.19 -2.10
C ALA A 201 -14.23 6.76 -2.63
N PHE A 202 -14.24 8.08 -2.89
CA PHE A 202 -15.34 8.81 -3.52
C PHE A 202 -14.74 9.81 -4.51
N ASP A 203 -14.70 9.42 -5.78
CA ASP A 203 -13.99 10.14 -6.82
C ASP A 203 -14.93 10.96 -7.72
N HIS A 204 -16.17 10.50 -7.93
CA HIS A 204 -17.15 11.16 -8.81
C HIS A 204 -18.49 11.31 -8.12
N ILE A 205 -19.14 12.46 -8.33
CA ILE A 205 -20.45 12.77 -7.72
C ILE A 205 -21.55 11.81 -8.20
N GLU A 206 -21.42 11.28 -9.39
CA GLU A 206 -22.32 10.31 -9.99
C GLU A 206 -22.34 8.99 -9.22
N ASP A 207 -21.25 8.66 -8.53
CA ASP A 207 -21.10 7.45 -7.72
C ASP A 207 -21.66 7.61 -6.29
N ARG A 208 -22.33 8.71 -5.99
CA ARG A 208 -22.87 9.01 -4.66
C ARG A 208 -23.69 7.86 -4.07
N ASP A 209 -24.62 7.29 -4.84
CA ASP A 209 -25.47 6.21 -4.34
C ASP A 209 -24.68 4.93 -4.03
N ILE A 210 -23.67 4.65 -4.84
CA ILE A 210 -22.74 3.53 -4.64
C ILE A 210 -21.93 3.74 -3.37
N TYR A 211 -21.39 4.94 -3.19
CA TYR A 211 -20.63 5.32 -2.02
C TYR A 211 -21.46 5.25 -0.73
N GLU A 212 -22.68 5.86 -0.72
CA GLU A 212 -23.58 5.79 0.43
C GLU A 212 -23.98 4.35 0.78
N ARG A 213 -24.20 3.51 -0.24
CA ARG A 213 -24.45 2.07 -0.03
C ARG A 213 -23.25 1.43 0.66
N ALA A 214 -22.03 1.70 0.21
CA ALA A 214 -20.81 1.16 0.79
C ALA A 214 -20.67 1.54 2.28
N LEU A 215 -20.93 2.81 2.63
CA LEU A 215 -20.92 3.25 4.03
C LEU A 215 -21.95 2.53 4.90
N ARG A 216 -23.17 2.32 4.38
CA ARG A 216 -24.22 1.57 5.08
C ARG A 216 -23.84 0.12 5.30
N LEU A 217 -23.19 -0.51 4.30
CA LEU A 217 -22.68 -1.88 4.43
C LEU A 217 -21.59 -1.98 5.50
N CYS A 218 -20.66 -1.02 5.54
CA CYS A 218 -19.66 -0.94 6.59
C CYS A 218 -20.31 -0.86 7.98
N ALA A 219 -21.21 0.11 8.18
CA ALA A 219 -21.89 0.32 9.46
C ALA A 219 -22.68 -0.92 9.90
N LYS A 220 -23.44 -1.55 8.99
CA LYS A 220 -24.20 -2.78 9.26
C LYS A 220 -23.33 -3.94 9.75
N ASN A 221 -22.10 -4.02 9.28
CA ASN A 221 -21.15 -5.07 9.65
C ASN A 221 -20.17 -4.66 10.78
N GLY A 222 -20.48 -3.58 11.49
CA GLY A 222 -19.74 -3.14 12.67
C GLY A 222 -18.39 -2.48 12.36
N ILE A 223 -18.21 -2.01 11.13
CA ILE A 223 -17.08 -1.18 10.71
C ILE A 223 -17.49 0.28 10.91
N THR A 224 -17.08 0.87 12.03
CA THR A 224 -17.56 2.20 12.46
C THR A 224 -16.53 3.31 12.32
N GLU A 225 -15.26 2.97 12.19
CA GLU A 225 -14.21 3.96 11.96
C GLU A 225 -13.90 4.04 10.47
N LEU A 226 -14.41 5.09 9.86
CA LEU A 226 -14.32 5.35 8.44
C LEU A 226 -13.40 6.55 8.18
N SER A 227 -12.67 6.47 7.10
CA SER A 227 -11.93 7.57 6.49
C SER A 227 -12.29 7.61 5.01
N ASN A 228 -12.31 8.80 4.41
CA ASN A 228 -12.69 8.93 3.01
C ASN A 228 -11.55 9.52 2.21
N TYR A 229 -11.31 8.97 1.04
CA TYR A 229 -10.55 9.61 -0.01
C TYR A 229 -11.55 10.28 -0.96
N VAL A 230 -11.45 11.58 -1.08
CA VAL A 230 -12.33 12.38 -1.96
C VAL A 230 -11.45 13.07 -2.99
N LEU A 231 -11.71 12.79 -4.25
CA LEU A 231 -11.04 13.50 -5.34
C LEU A 231 -11.66 14.91 -5.45
N TYR A 232 -10.80 15.92 -5.44
CA TYR A 232 -11.16 17.32 -5.65
C TYR A 232 -10.68 17.76 -7.02
N ASN A 233 -11.51 18.53 -7.76
CA ASN A 233 -11.25 18.98 -9.13
C ASN A 233 -11.06 17.83 -10.14
N SER A 234 -11.91 16.80 -10.08
CA SER A 234 -11.86 15.66 -10.99
C SER A 234 -12.01 16.07 -12.47
N GLU A 235 -12.70 17.17 -12.75
CA GLU A 235 -12.89 17.72 -14.12
C GLU A 235 -11.56 18.10 -14.78
N ASP A 236 -10.56 18.53 -14.01
CA ASP A 236 -9.25 18.92 -14.52
C ASP A 236 -8.43 17.71 -15.03
N PHE A 237 -8.86 16.49 -14.71
CA PHE A 237 -8.20 15.23 -15.06
C PHE A 237 -8.98 14.38 -16.06
N GLY A 238 -9.98 14.94 -16.72
CA GLY A 238 -10.74 14.27 -17.78
C GLY A 238 -11.60 13.09 -17.31
N GLY A 239 -12.07 13.18 -16.06
CA GLY A 239 -13.03 12.23 -15.46
C GLY A 239 -14.47 12.66 -15.66
#